data_d3c90c960cc145ecded19d7440960006
#
_entry.id   d3c90c960cc145ecded19d7440960006
#
_cell.length_a   1.000
_cell.length_b   1.000
_cell.length_c   1.000
_cell.angle_alpha   90.00
_cell.angle_beta   90.00
_cell.angle_gamma   90.00
#
_symmetry.space_group_name_H-M   'P 1'
#
loop_
_entity.id
_entity.type
_entity.pdbx_description
1 polymer ?
#
loop_
_entity_poly.entity_id
_entity_poly.type
_entity_poly.pdbx_seq_one_letter_code
_entity_poly.pdbx_strand_id
1 'polypeptide(L)'
;LLADTTAIPFHVFHATDFGVDIEIVSSTKYISGGATCIGGLIIDYGTFDWEHSAKLAALSADTGKEAFTVKLRKEVHRNLGAYMTPQVAYMQTLGLETMEVRFARQAETCLKLAQCLQELPEIESVNYTGLESNPFYELSTRQFGSLPGAMLTFDLPSRKICFRFINRLRIIRRATNLFDNKTLAIHPASTIYGSFTEDQRRGMDVSQKTIRLSVGLERADDLLDDIIQALKS
;
A
#
# COMPACT_ATOMS: atom_id res chain seq x y z
N LEU A 1 -10.54 -9.26 -14.93
CA LEU A 1 -9.55 -9.18 -13.84
C LEU A 1 -9.95 -8.10 -12.83
N LEU A 2 -9.84 -8.41 -11.53
CA LEU A 2 -10.03 -7.45 -10.43
C LEU A 2 -8.68 -7.23 -9.74
N ALA A 3 -8.30 -5.97 -9.52
CA ALA A 3 -7.06 -5.62 -8.85
C ALA A 3 -7.30 -4.63 -7.70
N ASP A 4 -6.62 -4.84 -6.58
CA ASP A 4 -6.45 -3.84 -5.52
C ASP A 4 -5.14 -3.08 -5.80
N THR A 5 -5.26 -1.81 -6.17
CA THR A 5 -4.12 -0.96 -6.54
C THR A 5 -3.79 0.07 -5.46
N THR A 6 -4.27 -0.14 -4.24
CA THR A 6 -4.04 0.77 -3.10
C THR A 6 -2.56 1.15 -2.91
N ALA A 7 -1.64 0.23 -3.22
CA ALA A 7 -0.20 0.41 -2.97
C ALA A 7 0.50 1.33 -3.97
N ILE A 8 -0.03 1.47 -5.17
CA ILE A 8 0.52 2.32 -6.24
C ILE A 8 -0.61 3.19 -6.81
N PRO A 9 -0.47 4.52 -6.78
CA PRO A 9 -1.51 5.41 -7.30
C PRO A 9 -1.76 5.25 -8.81
N PHE A 10 -2.99 5.51 -9.23
CA PHE A 10 -3.46 5.34 -10.61
C PHE A 10 -2.74 6.23 -11.64
N HIS A 11 -2.06 7.30 -11.24
CA HIS A 11 -1.23 8.10 -12.15
C HIS A 11 0.11 7.44 -12.47
N VAL A 12 0.50 6.40 -11.73
CA VAL A 12 1.72 5.60 -11.97
C VAL A 12 1.36 4.26 -12.60
N PHE A 13 0.35 3.58 -12.07
CA PHE A 13 -0.12 2.29 -12.58
C PHE A 13 -1.46 2.47 -13.29
N HIS A 14 -1.44 2.40 -14.62
CA HIS A 14 -2.64 2.45 -15.45
C HIS A 14 -3.23 1.04 -15.55
N ALA A 15 -4.17 0.72 -14.68
CA ALA A 15 -4.70 -0.63 -14.52
C ALA A 15 -5.26 -1.24 -15.81
N THR A 16 -5.85 -0.44 -16.70
CA THR A 16 -6.38 -0.87 -18.00
C THR A 16 -5.33 -1.42 -18.94
N ASP A 17 -4.08 -0.93 -18.87
CA ASP A 17 -2.98 -1.39 -19.73
C ASP A 17 -2.58 -2.84 -19.39
N PHE A 18 -3.00 -3.33 -18.23
CA PHE A 18 -2.76 -4.69 -17.74
C PHE A 18 -4.02 -5.56 -17.74
N GLY A 19 -5.08 -5.13 -18.45
CA GLY A 19 -6.31 -5.90 -18.60
C GLY A 19 -7.17 -5.96 -17.33
N VAL A 20 -7.06 -4.99 -16.45
CA VAL A 20 -7.91 -4.88 -15.26
C VAL A 20 -9.27 -4.35 -15.65
N ASP A 21 -10.33 -5.07 -15.29
CA ASP A 21 -11.72 -4.68 -15.56
C ASP A 21 -12.30 -3.86 -14.40
N ILE A 22 -11.92 -4.23 -13.18
CA ILE A 22 -12.36 -3.55 -11.94
C ILE A 22 -11.16 -3.27 -11.07
N GLU A 23 -11.03 -2.02 -10.65
CA GLU A 23 -10.01 -1.57 -9.71
C GLU A 23 -10.63 -1.23 -8.36
N ILE A 24 -10.01 -1.70 -7.28
CA ILE A 24 -10.39 -1.37 -5.91
C ILE A 24 -9.24 -0.58 -5.29
N VAL A 25 -9.58 0.54 -4.65
CA VAL A 25 -8.59 1.42 -4.01
C VAL A 25 -9.06 1.81 -2.62
N SER A 26 -8.22 1.59 -1.61
CA SER A 26 -8.43 2.22 -0.31
C SER A 26 -8.08 3.70 -0.39
N SER A 27 -9.09 4.55 -0.55
CA SER A 27 -8.88 6.01 -0.60
C SER A 27 -8.46 6.61 0.74
N THR A 28 -8.51 5.83 1.82
CA THR A 28 -7.90 6.14 3.12
C THR A 28 -6.39 6.42 3.02
N LYS A 29 -5.70 5.83 2.04
CA LYS A 29 -4.24 5.82 1.92
C LYS A 29 -3.73 7.07 1.18
N TYR A 30 -3.09 6.91 0.05
CA TYR A 30 -2.54 8.04 -0.71
C TYR A 30 -3.56 9.13 -1.05
N ILE A 31 -4.80 8.74 -1.40
CA ILE A 31 -5.83 9.67 -1.85
C ILE A 31 -6.22 10.63 -0.73
N SER A 32 -6.38 10.16 0.51
CA SER A 32 -6.83 11.02 1.62
C SER A 32 -5.80 12.08 2.04
N GLY A 33 -4.57 12.00 1.56
CA GLY A 33 -3.55 12.99 1.90
C GLY A 33 -3.00 12.90 3.33
N GLY A 34 -2.83 11.69 3.85
CA GLY A 34 -2.22 11.43 5.17
C GLY A 34 -3.19 10.83 6.18
N ALA A 35 -4.01 9.87 5.72
CA ALA A 35 -5.01 9.18 6.53
C ALA A 35 -5.98 10.12 7.27
N THR A 36 -6.39 11.19 6.60
CA THR A 36 -7.29 12.22 7.15
C THR A 36 -8.72 11.72 7.31
N CYS A 37 -9.13 10.72 6.50
CA CYS A 37 -10.45 10.10 6.52
C CYS A 37 -10.42 8.68 5.98
N ILE A 38 -11.45 7.91 6.29
CA ILE A 38 -11.63 6.54 5.79
C ILE A 38 -12.49 6.58 4.53
N GLY A 39 -12.12 5.80 3.51
CA GLY A 39 -12.90 5.65 2.30
C GLY A 39 -12.32 4.60 1.36
N GLY A 40 -13.08 4.30 0.31
CA GLY A 40 -12.69 3.38 -0.76
C GLY A 40 -13.33 3.78 -2.08
N LEU A 41 -12.71 3.36 -3.16
CA LEU A 41 -13.21 3.51 -4.51
C LEU A 41 -13.31 2.13 -5.17
N ILE A 42 -14.38 1.96 -5.95
CA ILE A 42 -14.54 0.85 -6.88
C ILE A 42 -14.68 1.48 -8.26
N ILE A 43 -13.75 1.18 -9.15
CA ILE A 43 -13.69 1.73 -10.49
C ILE A 43 -14.01 0.58 -11.45
N ASP A 44 -15.12 0.69 -12.17
CA ASP A 44 -15.51 -0.23 -13.23
C ASP A 44 -15.16 0.41 -14.58
N TYR A 45 -14.24 -0.20 -15.31
CA TYR A 45 -13.80 0.29 -16.63
C TYR A 45 -14.76 -0.07 -17.77
N GLY A 46 -15.81 -0.85 -17.49
CA GLY A 46 -16.80 -1.29 -18.48
C GLY A 46 -16.22 -2.20 -19.55
N THR A 47 -15.13 -2.90 -19.26
CA THR A 47 -14.46 -3.79 -20.21
C THR A 47 -14.94 -5.23 -20.12
N PHE A 48 -15.40 -5.65 -18.93
CA PHE A 48 -15.85 -7.02 -18.70
C PHE A 48 -17.22 -7.30 -19.32
N ASP A 49 -17.39 -8.47 -19.93
CA ASP A 49 -18.66 -8.95 -20.45
C ASP A 49 -19.46 -9.70 -19.36
N TRP A 50 -20.46 -9.05 -18.82
CA TRP A 50 -21.29 -9.56 -17.74
C TRP A 50 -22.27 -10.66 -18.15
N GLU A 51 -22.46 -10.94 -19.46
CA GLU A 51 -23.25 -12.06 -19.94
C GLU A 51 -22.65 -13.40 -19.50
N HIS A 52 -21.33 -13.44 -19.29
CA HIS A 52 -20.63 -14.62 -18.77
C HIS A 52 -20.76 -14.81 -17.24
N SER A 53 -21.38 -13.88 -16.53
CA SER A 53 -21.57 -13.97 -15.08
C SER A 53 -22.90 -14.64 -14.75
N ALA A 54 -22.88 -15.80 -14.08
CA ALA A 54 -24.09 -16.46 -13.64
C ALA A 54 -25.03 -15.59 -12.77
N LYS A 55 -24.50 -14.56 -12.12
CA LYS A 55 -25.26 -13.65 -11.23
C LYS A 55 -25.73 -12.38 -11.94
N LEU A 56 -25.11 -11.96 -13.03
CA LEU A 56 -25.34 -10.69 -13.67
C LEU A 56 -25.86 -10.79 -15.11
N ALA A 57 -25.81 -11.98 -15.73
CA ALA A 57 -26.23 -12.17 -17.11
C ALA A 57 -27.65 -11.64 -17.38
N ALA A 58 -28.60 -11.95 -16.52
CA ALA A 58 -29.99 -11.45 -16.69
C ALA A 58 -30.10 -9.92 -16.63
N LEU A 59 -29.31 -9.30 -15.74
CA LEU A 59 -29.28 -7.83 -15.61
C LEU A 59 -28.50 -7.19 -16.78
N SER A 60 -27.47 -7.87 -17.28
CA SER A 60 -26.66 -7.43 -18.40
C SER A 60 -27.49 -7.32 -19.71
N ALA A 61 -28.51 -8.16 -19.88
CA ALA A 61 -29.43 -8.06 -21.01
C ALA A 61 -30.11 -6.67 -21.11
N ASP A 62 -30.36 -6.04 -19.96
CA ASP A 62 -31.04 -4.73 -19.89
C ASP A 62 -30.04 -3.55 -19.77
N THR A 63 -28.89 -3.77 -19.12
CA THR A 63 -27.96 -2.71 -18.74
C THR A 63 -26.59 -2.82 -19.36
N GLY A 64 -26.33 -3.89 -20.12
CA GLY A 64 -25.04 -4.12 -20.80
C GLY A 64 -23.87 -4.15 -19.81
N LYS A 65 -22.84 -3.41 -20.16
CA LYS A 65 -21.59 -3.33 -19.36
C LYS A 65 -21.74 -2.69 -17.99
N GLU A 66 -22.84 -1.95 -17.78
CA GLU A 66 -23.13 -1.30 -16.48
C GLU A 66 -23.76 -2.25 -15.45
N ALA A 67 -24.00 -3.53 -15.80
CA ALA A 67 -24.70 -4.49 -14.93
C ALA A 67 -24.08 -4.59 -13.52
N PHE A 68 -22.76 -4.59 -13.41
CA PHE A 68 -22.09 -4.62 -12.12
C PHE A 68 -22.36 -3.35 -11.29
N THR A 69 -22.16 -2.18 -11.87
CA THR A 69 -22.35 -0.89 -11.19
C THR A 69 -23.82 -0.67 -10.80
N VAL A 70 -24.75 -1.06 -11.67
CA VAL A 70 -26.20 -1.00 -11.38
C VAL A 70 -26.55 -1.93 -10.20
N LYS A 71 -26.08 -3.16 -10.22
CA LYS A 71 -26.28 -4.13 -9.13
C LYS A 71 -25.68 -3.63 -7.80
N LEU A 72 -24.44 -3.16 -7.87
CA LEU A 72 -23.73 -2.62 -6.71
C LEU A 72 -24.51 -1.47 -6.06
N ARG A 73 -24.98 -0.51 -6.84
CA ARG A 73 -25.73 0.65 -6.32
C ARG A 73 -27.10 0.27 -5.78
N LYS A 74 -27.86 -0.54 -6.50
CA LYS A 74 -29.26 -0.83 -6.16
C LYS A 74 -29.38 -1.82 -4.99
N GLU A 75 -28.47 -2.78 -4.87
CA GLU A 75 -28.62 -3.86 -3.90
C GLU A 75 -27.58 -3.80 -2.77
N VAL A 76 -26.32 -3.46 -3.06
CA VAL A 76 -25.26 -3.48 -2.05
C VAL A 76 -25.18 -2.14 -1.32
N HIS A 77 -24.89 -1.06 -2.04
CA HIS A 77 -24.72 0.27 -1.42
C HIS A 77 -26.01 0.71 -0.71
N ARG A 78 -27.16 0.56 -1.38
CA ARG A 78 -28.45 0.93 -0.81
C ARG A 78 -28.74 0.20 0.51
N ASN A 79 -28.43 -1.10 0.60
CA ASN A 79 -28.76 -1.91 1.76
C ASN A 79 -27.74 -1.78 2.89
N LEU A 80 -26.46 -1.63 2.56
CA LEU A 80 -25.37 -1.50 3.54
C LEU A 80 -25.18 -0.05 4.03
N GLY A 81 -25.61 0.95 3.25
CA GLY A 81 -25.42 2.35 3.59
C GLY A 81 -23.95 2.79 3.61
N ALA A 82 -23.09 2.10 2.85
CA ALA A 82 -21.64 2.36 2.81
C ALA A 82 -21.32 3.55 1.89
N TYR A 83 -21.83 4.72 2.21
CA TYR A 83 -21.62 5.94 1.41
C TYR A 83 -20.52 6.81 2.00
N MET A 84 -19.77 7.43 1.10
CA MET A 84 -18.87 8.52 1.46
C MET A 84 -19.70 9.79 1.76
N THR A 85 -19.44 10.41 2.93
CA THR A 85 -20.10 11.69 3.23
C THR A 85 -19.50 12.83 2.40
N PRO A 86 -20.23 13.94 2.17
CA PRO A 86 -19.69 15.08 1.45
C PRO A 86 -18.39 15.64 2.04
N GLN A 87 -18.26 15.65 3.38
CA GLN A 87 -17.05 16.08 4.06
C GLN A 87 -15.85 15.17 3.74
N VAL A 88 -16.06 13.86 3.78
CA VAL A 88 -15.03 12.89 3.42
C VAL A 88 -14.64 13.02 1.95
N ALA A 89 -15.63 13.17 1.04
CA ALA A 89 -15.37 13.39 -0.38
C ALA A 89 -14.53 14.65 -0.61
N TYR A 90 -14.87 15.75 0.07
CA TYR A 90 -14.12 17.01 -0.01
C TYR A 90 -12.67 16.85 0.47
N MET A 91 -12.46 16.22 1.62
CA MET A 91 -11.11 15.96 2.15
C MET A 91 -10.28 15.07 1.22
N GLN A 92 -10.90 14.07 0.59
CA GLN A 92 -10.22 13.22 -0.38
C GLN A 92 -9.90 13.98 -1.68
N THR A 93 -10.77 14.86 -2.13
CA THR A 93 -10.49 15.74 -3.28
C THR A 93 -9.27 16.62 -3.02
N LEU A 94 -9.18 17.24 -1.85
CA LEU A 94 -7.98 18.00 -1.45
C LEU A 94 -6.72 17.12 -1.42
N GLY A 95 -6.85 15.88 -0.96
CA GLY A 95 -5.74 14.94 -0.95
C GLY A 95 -5.26 14.55 -2.37
N LEU A 96 -6.20 14.43 -3.31
CA LEU A 96 -5.88 14.15 -4.72
C LEU A 96 -5.02 15.25 -5.36
N GLU A 97 -5.27 16.52 -5.04
CA GLU A 97 -4.54 17.67 -5.62
C GLU A 97 -3.01 17.58 -5.40
N THR A 98 -2.57 16.90 -4.35
CA THR A 98 -1.15 16.77 -3.99
C THR A 98 -0.62 15.35 -4.08
N MET A 99 -1.43 14.40 -4.53
CA MET A 99 -1.08 12.97 -4.46
C MET A 99 0.17 12.64 -5.25
N GLU A 100 0.31 13.15 -6.46
CA GLU A 100 1.46 12.91 -7.33
C GLU A 100 2.77 13.41 -6.68
N VAL A 101 2.78 14.65 -6.20
CA VAL A 101 3.96 15.25 -5.54
C VAL A 101 4.34 14.49 -4.27
N ARG A 102 3.35 14.09 -3.46
CA ARG A 102 3.58 13.32 -2.24
C ARG A 102 4.13 11.94 -2.56
N PHE A 103 3.53 11.24 -3.51
CA PHE A 103 3.96 9.90 -3.88
C PHE A 103 5.37 9.87 -4.45
N ALA A 104 5.70 10.78 -5.36
CA ALA A 104 7.05 10.91 -5.90
C ALA A 104 8.08 11.11 -4.79
N ARG A 105 7.81 12.05 -3.87
CA ARG A 105 8.68 12.31 -2.71
C ARG A 105 8.85 11.08 -1.81
N GLN A 106 7.75 10.36 -1.53
CA GLN A 106 7.78 9.17 -0.69
C GLN A 106 8.56 8.02 -1.36
N ALA A 107 8.38 7.80 -2.67
CA ALA A 107 9.07 6.76 -3.42
C ALA A 107 10.58 7.04 -3.52
N GLU A 108 10.99 8.28 -3.80
CA GLU A 108 12.39 8.70 -3.81
C GLU A 108 13.06 8.49 -2.44
N THR A 109 12.37 8.90 -1.38
CA THR A 109 12.86 8.71 -0.01
C THR A 109 12.98 7.23 0.33
N CYS A 110 11.99 6.41 -0.08
CA CYS A 110 11.98 4.97 0.15
C CYS A 110 13.16 4.28 -0.55
N LEU A 111 13.45 4.64 -1.81
CA LEU A 111 14.59 4.12 -2.54
C LEU A 111 15.91 4.46 -1.84
N LYS A 112 16.10 5.74 -1.46
CA LYS A 112 17.30 6.17 -0.73
C LYS A 112 17.48 5.40 0.57
N LEU A 113 16.40 5.23 1.35
CA LEU A 113 16.45 4.44 2.58
C LEU A 113 16.79 2.98 2.29
N ALA A 114 16.17 2.35 1.29
CA ALA A 114 16.43 0.96 0.93
C ALA A 114 17.90 0.72 0.57
N GLN A 115 18.49 1.61 -0.22
CA GLN A 115 19.91 1.58 -0.60
C GLN A 115 20.82 1.72 0.63
N CYS A 116 20.56 2.70 1.49
CA CYS A 116 21.37 2.88 2.69
C CYS A 116 21.24 1.71 3.67
N LEU A 117 20.04 1.14 3.82
CA LEU A 117 19.81 0.02 4.73
C LEU A 117 20.55 -1.25 4.31
N GLN A 118 20.76 -1.50 3.02
CA GLN A 118 21.54 -2.64 2.54
C GLN A 118 23.00 -2.61 2.99
N GLU A 119 23.55 -1.42 3.24
CA GLU A 119 24.93 -1.21 3.65
C GLU A 119 25.16 -1.31 5.16
N LEU A 120 24.07 -1.40 5.96
CA LEU A 120 24.16 -1.46 7.41
C LEU A 120 24.40 -2.89 7.90
N PRO A 121 25.48 -3.15 8.67
CA PRO A 121 25.82 -4.50 9.11
C PRO A 121 24.82 -5.12 10.11
N GLU A 122 23.96 -4.30 10.72
CA GLU A 122 22.90 -4.76 11.62
C GLU A 122 21.67 -5.30 10.89
N ILE A 123 21.58 -5.13 9.56
CA ILE A 123 20.45 -5.53 8.73
C ILE A 123 20.82 -6.77 7.91
N GLU A 124 20.02 -7.83 8.05
CA GLU A 124 20.29 -9.11 7.36
C GLU A 124 19.83 -9.08 5.89
N SER A 125 18.72 -8.41 5.62
CA SER A 125 18.17 -8.28 4.26
C SER A 125 17.25 -7.06 4.13
N VAL A 126 17.14 -6.55 2.91
CA VAL A 126 16.19 -5.49 2.55
C VAL A 126 15.36 -5.96 1.35
N ASN A 127 14.03 -5.88 1.45
CA ASN A 127 13.13 -6.19 0.36
C ASN A 127 12.40 -4.91 -0.08
N TYR A 128 12.74 -4.46 -1.28
CA TYR A 128 12.11 -3.33 -1.96
C TYR A 128 12.27 -3.48 -3.47
N THR A 129 11.19 -3.41 -4.22
CA THR A 129 11.18 -3.68 -5.66
C THR A 129 11.92 -2.63 -6.51
N GLY A 130 12.31 -1.50 -5.91
CA GLY A 130 13.17 -0.49 -6.53
C GLY A 130 14.68 -0.77 -6.42
N LEU A 131 15.11 -1.84 -5.76
CA LEU A 131 16.50 -2.27 -5.70
C LEU A 131 16.81 -3.21 -6.86
N GLU A 132 17.91 -3.01 -7.56
CA GLU A 132 18.35 -3.87 -8.67
C GLU A 132 18.57 -5.32 -8.24
N SER A 133 18.90 -5.55 -6.98
CA SER A 133 19.06 -6.88 -6.38
C SER A 133 17.72 -7.61 -6.13
N ASN A 134 16.58 -6.93 -6.24
CA ASN A 134 15.27 -7.52 -6.01
C ASN A 134 14.83 -8.35 -7.23
N PRO A 135 14.32 -9.58 -7.06
CA PRO A 135 13.91 -10.43 -8.17
C PRO A 135 12.77 -9.85 -9.01
N PHE A 136 12.02 -8.88 -8.50
CA PHE A 136 10.94 -8.19 -9.20
C PHE A 136 11.32 -6.80 -9.72
N TYR A 137 12.60 -6.42 -9.70
CA TYR A 137 13.05 -5.10 -10.13
C TYR A 137 12.62 -4.76 -11.56
N GLU A 138 12.90 -5.66 -12.51
CA GLU A 138 12.52 -5.44 -13.92
C GLU A 138 11.00 -5.35 -14.12
N LEU A 139 10.23 -6.19 -13.41
CA LEU A 139 8.77 -6.13 -13.44
C LEU A 139 8.26 -4.81 -12.86
N SER A 140 8.79 -4.40 -11.73
CA SER A 140 8.47 -3.14 -11.07
C SER A 140 8.77 -1.94 -11.97
N THR A 141 9.94 -1.92 -12.59
CA THR A 141 10.36 -0.86 -13.53
C THR A 141 9.42 -0.79 -14.74
N ARG A 142 9.01 -1.94 -15.27
CA ARG A 142 8.08 -1.99 -16.39
C ARG A 142 6.68 -1.50 -16.04
N GLN A 143 6.20 -1.79 -14.81
CA GLN A 143 4.85 -1.44 -14.38
C GLN A 143 4.74 -0.05 -13.76
N PHE A 144 5.77 0.41 -13.06
CA PHE A 144 5.73 1.61 -12.21
C PHE A 144 6.81 2.65 -12.56
N GLY A 145 7.64 2.38 -13.58
CA GLY A 145 8.73 3.27 -13.97
C GLY A 145 9.75 3.46 -12.84
N SER A 146 10.09 4.70 -12.56
CA SER A 146 11.03 5.08 -11.49
C SER A 146 10.40 5.22 -10.11
N LEU A 147 9.11 4.91 -9.96
CA LEU A 147 8.33 5.12 -8.74
C LEU A 147 7.75 3.80 -8.18
N PRO A 148 8.59 2.87 -7.71
CA PRO A 148 8.18 1.51 -7.30
C PRO A 148 7.41 1.45 -5.97
N GLY A 149 7.00 2.60 -5.43
CA GLY A 149 6.21 2.68 -4.21
C GLY A 149 6.97 3.18 -2.99
N ALA A 150 6.26 3.31 -1.88
CA ALA A 150 6.78 3.91 -0.66
C ALA A 150 6.71 2.94 0.55
N MET A 151 6.87 1.66 0.31
CA MET A 151 6.91 0.64 1.37
C MET A 151 8.05 -0.33 1.12
N LEU A 152 8.85 -0.57 2.16
CA LEU A 152 9.91 -1.56 2.17
C LEU A 152 9.81 -2.43 3.42
N THR A 153 10.46 -3.59 3.38
CA THR A 153 10.71 -4.41 4.57
C THR A 153 12.19 -4.70 4.70
N PHE A 154 12.64 -4.93 5.92
CA PHE A 154 13.99 -5.40 6.19
C PHE A 154 13.99 -6.34 7.40
N ASP A 155 14.97 -7.23 7.43
CA ASP A 155 15.12 -8.20 8.51
C ASP A 155 16.26 -7.80 9.45
N LEU A 156 15.98 -7.95 10.74
CA LEU A 156 16.92 -7.82 11.86
C LEU A 156 17.25 -9.20 12.43
N PRO A 157 18.40 -9.37 13.13
CA PRO A 157 18.87 -10.69 13.59
C PRO A 157 17.87 -11.48 14.46
N SER A 158 16.94 -10.82 15.15
CA SER A 158 15.95 -11.52 15.96
C SER A 158 14.73 -10.67 16.28
N ARG A 159 13.63 -11.34 16.63
CA ARG A 159 12.40 -10.70 17.15
C ARG A 159 12.69 -9.72 18.31
N LYS A 160 13.59 -10.09 19.23
CA LYS A 160 13.97 -9.22 20.36
C LYS A 160 14.60 -7.91 19.88
N ILE A 161 15.45 -8.00 18.86
CA ILE A 161 16.08 -6.82 18.25
C ILE A 161 15.03 -5.98 17.52
N CYS A 162 14.06 -6.58 16.81
CA CYS A 162 12.95 -5.86 16.18
C CYS A 162 12.18 -5.00 17.20
N PHE A 163 11.81 -5.56 18.34
CA PHE A 163 11.09 -4.81 19.37
C PHE A 163 11.95 -3.71 19.99
N ARG A 164 13.24 -3.99 20.24
CA ARG A 164 14.17 -2.98 20.73
C ARG A 164 14.29 -1.81 19.75
N PHE A 165 14.48 -2.12 18.47
CA PHE A 165 14.54 -1.13 17.39
C PHE A 165 13.29 -0.26 17.35
N ILE A 166 12.11 -0.86 17.23
CA ILE A 166 10.83 -0.12 17.15
C ILE A 166 10.63 0.78 18.38
N ASN A 167 11.02 0.31 19.57
CA ASN A 167 10.85 1.07 20.81
C ASN A 167 11.79 2.26 20.93
N ARG A 168 12.87 2.31 20.16
CA ARG A 168 13.88 3.39 20.16
C ARG A 168 13.65 4.45 19.09
N LEU A 169 12.77 4.17 18.14
CA LEU A 169 12.41 5.15 17.11
C LEU A 169 11.82 6.42 17.76
N ARG A 170 12.23 7.58 17.25
CA ARG A 170 11.86 8.92 17.76
C ARG A 170 10.98 9.70 16.79
N ILE A 171 11.32 9.64 15.49
CA ILE A 171 10.60 10.30 14.39
C ILE A 171 9.59 9.34 13.79
N ILE A 172 10.04 8.13 13.42
CA ILE A 172 9.22 7.11 12.82
C ILE A 172 8.17 6.62 13.82
N ARG A 173 6.89 6.64 13.40
CA ARG A 173 5.75 6.31 14.27
C ARG A 173 5.46 4.82 14.27
N ARG A 174 5.05 4.29 15.42
CA ARG A 174 4.57 2.90 15.57
C ARG A 174 3.07 2.86 15.28
N ALA A 175 2.70 2.50 14.06
CA ALA A 175 1.29 2.40 13.66
C ALA A 175 1.12 1.42 12.51
N THR A 176 -0.02 0.72 12.50
CA THR A 176 -0.34 -0.30 11.49
C THR A 176 -0.78 0.26 10.15
N ASN A 177 -1.10 1.54 10.05
CA ASN A 177 -1.44 2.18 8.78
C ASN A 177 -0.27 2.12 7.79
N LEU A 178 -0.52 2.51 6.54
CA LEU A 178 0.48 2.56 5.48
C LEU A 178 0.13 3.68 4.51
N PHE A 179 1.15 4.15 3.77
CA PHE A 179 1.03 5.23 2.78
C PHE A 179 0.48 6.54 3.36
N ASP A 180 0.83 6.79 4.64
CA ASP A 180 0.56 8.04 5.34
C ASP A 180 1.62 9.09 4.97
N ASN A 181 1.36 10.35 5.28
CA ASN A 181 2.36 11.43 5.18
C ASN A 181 3.47 11.32 6.25
N LYS A 182 3.27 10.47 7.25
CA LYS A 182 4.25 10.16 8.30
C LYS A 182 4.83 8.77 8.07
N THR A 183 6.11 8.63 8.31
CA THR A 183 6.77 7.32 8.24
C THR A 183 6.34 6.44 9.40
N LEU A 184 5.90 5.22 9.06
CA LEU A 184 5.34 4.25 9.99
C LEU A 184 6.15 2.96 9.99
N ALA A 185 6.38 2.40 11.19
CA ALA A 185 7.05 1.13 11.37
C ALA A 185 6.18 0.15 12.15
N ILE A 186 6.18 -1.10 11.72
CA ILE A 186 5.58 -2.22 12.48
C ILE A 186 6.47 -3.46 12.42
N HIS A 187 6.23 -4.37 13.36
CA HIS A 187 6.66 -5.76 13.29
C HIS A 187 5.45 -6.59 12.81
N PRO A 188 5.37 -6.98 11.52
CA PRO A 188 4.16 -7.57 10.93
C PRO A 188 3.69 -8.83 11.65
N ALA A 189 4.61 -9.71 12.01
CA ALA A 189 4.30 -10.98 12.65
C ALA A 189 3.58 -10.87 14.00
N SER A 190 3.74 -9.76 14.73
CA SER A 190 3.07 -9.55 16.02
C SER A 190 1.93 -8.53 15.98
N THR A 191 1.67 -7.93 14.81
CA THR A 191 0.62 -6.92 14.64
C THR A 191 -0.43 -7.42 13.65
N ILE A 192 -0.31 -7.07 12.37
CA ILE A 192 -1.31 -7.41 11.34
C ILE A 192 -1.44 -8.93 11.08
N TYR A 193 -0.40 -9.70 11.36
CA TYR A 193 -0.40 -11.16 11.25
C TYR A 193 -0.34 -11.87 12.63
N GLY A 194 -0.63 -11.15 13.71
CA GLY A 194 -0.55 -11.71 15.08
C GLY A 194 -1.54 -12.85 15.37
N SER A 195 -2.68 -12.87 14.68
CA SER A 195 -3.70 -13.93 14.80
C SER A 195 -3.43 -15.16 13.92
N PHE A 196 -2.46 -15.09 12.99
CA PHE A 196 -2.11 -16.20 12.11
C PHE A 196 -1.17 -17.18 12.80
N THR A 197 -1.30 -18.47 12.44
CA THR A 197 -0.36 -19.50 12.91
C THR A 197 1.05 -19.29 12.31
N GLU A 198 2.05 -19.94 12.86
CA GLU A 198 3.42 -19.83 12.35
C GLU A 198 3.53 -20.35 10.90
N ASP A 199 2.86 -21.47 10.60
CA ASP A 199 2.86 -22.03 9.26
C ASP A 199 2.15 -21.12 8.23
N GLN A 200 1.05 -20.49 8.63
CA GLN A 200 0.39 -19.49 7.78
C GLN A 200 1.30 -18.28 7.51
N ARG A 201 1.98 -17.76 8.54
CA ARG A 201 2.94 -16.66 8.36
C ARG A 201 4.09 -17.06 7.45
N ARG A 202 4.62 -18.29 7.61
CA ARG A 202 5.69 -18.82 6.76
C ARG A 202 5.25 -18.91 5.30
N GLY A 203 4.01 -19.35 5.03
CA GLY A 203 3.44 -19.39 3.68
C GLY A 203 3.22 -18.02 3.04
N MET A 204 3.26 -16.94 3.83
CA MET A 204 3.13 -15.54 3.38
C MET A 204 4.48 -14.79 3.44
N ASP A 205 5.60 -15.48 3.62
CA ASP A 205 6.94 -14.88 3.81
C ASP A 205 7.01 -13.86 4.97
N VAL A 206 6.20 -14.05 6.02
CA VAL A 206 6.21 -13.17 7.19
C VAL A 206 7.12 -13.74 8.26
N SER A 207 8.33 -13.22 8.35
CA SER A 207 9.34 -13.59 9.34
C SER A 207 9.10 -12.93 10.70
N GLN A 208 9.59 -13.60 11.78
CA GLN A 208 9.70 -13.00 13.13
C GLN A 208 10.81 -11.93 13.23
N LYS A 209 11.60 -11.77 12.19
CA LYS A 209 12.72 -10.83 12.11
C LYS A 209 12.39 -9.57 11.31
N THR A 210 11.23 -9.55 10.66
CA THR A 210 10.88 -8.52 9.67
C THR A 210 10.33 -7.27 10.33
N ILE A 211 10.84 -6.12 9.91
CA ILE A 211 10.27 -4.79 10.10
C ILE A 211 9.68 -4.31 8.78
N ARG A 212 8.47 -3.75 8.79
CA ARG A 212 7.88 -3.04 7.65
C ARG A 212 7.94 -1.54 7.90
N LEU A 213 8.49 -0.80 6.94
CA LEU A 213 8.42 0.66 6.88
C LEU A 213 7.45 1.08 5.77
N SER A 214 6.53 1.97 6.10
CA SER A 214 5.77 2.76 5.14
C SER A 214 6.28 4.19 5.20
N VAL A 215 6.94 4.64 4.16
CA VAL A 215 7.71 5.90 4.13
C VAL A 215 6.78 7.09 3.91
N GLY A 216 6.94 8.13 4.74
CA GLY A 216 6.20 9.38 4.68
C GLY A 216 6.95 10.49 3.93
N LEU A 217 6.69 11.73 4.34
CA LEU A 217 7.22 12.94 3.68
C LEU A 217 8.43 13.55 4.41
N GLU A 218 8.87 12.95 5.51
CA GLU A 218 10.02 13.41 6.27
C GLU A 218 11.30 13.39 5.39
N ARG A 219 12.31 14.12 5.79
CA ARG A 219 13.60 14.10 5.08
C ARG A 219 14.25 12.73 5.23
N ALA A 220 14.78 12.21 4.13
CA ALA A 220 15.44 10.90 4.12
C ALA A 220 16.58 10.82 5.15
N ASP A 221 17.37 11.89 5.31
CA ASP A 221 18.49 11.94 6.24
C ASP A 221 18.03 11.86 7.70
N ASP A 222 16.94 12.57 8.06
CA ASP A 222 16.36 12.52 9.41
C ASP A 222 15.82 11.12 9.73
N LEU A 223 15.20 10.44 8.75
CA LEU A 223 14.72 9.07 8.90
C LEU A 223 15.89 8.07 9.05
N LEU A 224 16.95 8.25 8.26
CA LEU A 224 18.14 7.41 8.35
C LEU A 224 18.84 7.55 9.70
N ASP A 225 18.99 8.79 10.19
CA ASP A 225 19.54 9.05 11.51
C ASP A 225 18.70 8.42 12.62
N ASP A 226 17.36 8.46 12.50
CA ASP A 226 16.45 7.80 13.46
C ASP A 226 16.60 6.28 13.43
N ILE A 227 16.75 5.68 12.26
CA ILE A 227 16.99 4.25 12.10
C ILE A 227 18.35 3.86 12.70
N ILE A 228 19.43 4.56 12.35
CA ILE A 228 20.79 4.26 12.81
C ILE A 228 20.87 4.38 14.34
N GLN A 229 20.31 5.43 14.95
CA GLN A 229 20.32 5.57 16.40
C GLN A 229 19.51 4.47 17.11
N ALA A 230 18.41 3.99 16.46
CA ALA A 230 17.58 2.93 17.01
C ALA A 230 18.23 1.53 16.92
N LEU A 231 19.11 1.31 15.92
CA LEU A 231 19.90 0.09 15.76
C LEU A 231 21.07 0.02 16.74
N LYS A 232 21.73 1.12 17.03
CA LYS A 232 22.87 1.19 17.98
C LYS A 232 22.39 0.77 19.37
N SER A 233 22.90 -0.28 19.88
CA SER A 233 22.55 -1.03 21.10
C SER A 233 22.43 -0.24 22.40
#